data_623860664589f1cbbd825020df5bde91
#
_entry.id   623860664589f1cbbd825020df5bde91
#
_cell.length_a   1.000
_cell.length_b   1.000
_cell.length_c   1.000
_cell.angle_alpha   90.00
_cell.angle_beta   90.00
_cell.angle_gamma   90.00
#
_symmetry.space_group_name_H-M   'P 1'
#
loop_
_entity.id
_entity.type
_entity.pdbx_description
1 polymer ?
#
loop_
_entity_poly.entity_id
_entity_poly.type
_entity_poly.pdbx_seq_one_letter_code
_entity_poly.pdbx_strand_id
1 'polypeptide(L)'
;MAIHNESELETYICEYLQAHGWLYSDNDAGYDRKNAIFSEDIHAWLAENQPEDYGRIVKADAPASAQQAQRDQITTRLIDVLNKPQDTGVGGTLNVLRKGFKVGTSATLRMAEPRPATNLNPAAVASYQRIRLRVMRQVHFTGAHESESVDLVLFVNGLPVATIELKTDSTQSIGHAKKQYRERNPKATPLFGFGTRAVVHFAVSNREVWMTTKLAGKDTFFLPFNQGDDGHAGNPLNPNGGSSTAYLWERILQRDTWLEILQKFVFLKKETVEDEYGRSRRKSTLIFPRFHQWEAVTTMLAAVREEGVGKSYLIEHSAGSGKTNTIAWTAHRLLSTYGADEQRVFDSVIVVTDRTVLDDQLQEAVRQIERTSGTVVAVDRKNLGGEATSKSALVKQTLLQGNRIIVVTLQTFPAVLELLKGDSTLAGRTYAVIADEAHSS
;
A
#
# COMPACT_ATOMS: atom_id res chain seq x y z
N MET A 1 8.80 26.84 -14.47
CA MET A 1 10.25 27.14 -14.27
C MET A 1 11.02 25.92 -14.76
N ALA A 2 12.03 26.08 -15.61
CA ALA A 2 12.83 24.94 -16.06
C ALA A 2 13.76 24.54 -14.92
N ILE A 3 13.65 23.27 -14.46
CA ILE A 3 14.48 22.72 -13.40
C ILE A 3 15.75 22.18 -14.07
N HIS A 4 16.89 22.79 -13.82
CA HIS A 4 18.14 22.51 -14.53
C HIS A 4 19.11 21.60 -13.76
N ASN A 5 18.97 21.48 -12.45
CA ASN A 5 19.83 20.65 -11.61
C ASN A 5 19.07 19.88 -10.52
N GLU A 6 19.73 18.85 -9.96
CA GLU A 6 19.14 17.96 -8.96
C GLU A 6 18.69 18.70 -7.70
N SER A 7 19.50 19.65 -7.23
CA SER A 7 19.20 20.42 -6.01
C SER A 7 17.95 21.31 -6.17
N GLU A 8 17.72 21.86 -7.37
CA GLU A 8 16.48 22.62 -7.66
C GLU A 8 15.26 21.69 -7.66
N LEU A 9 15.36 20.51 -8.28
CA LEU A 9 14.28 19.52 -8.29
C LEU A 9 13.96 19.07 -6.87
N GLU A 10 14.97 18.75 -6.09
CA GLU A 10 14.85 18.35 -4.70
C GLU A 10 14.15 19.43 -3.85
N THR A 11 14.63 20.67 -3.97
CA THR A 11 14.03 21.83 -3.28
C THR A 11 12.57 22.02 -3.68
N TYR A 12 12.27 21.98 -4.97
CA TYR A 12 10.92 22.13 -5.47
C TYR A 12 9.95 21.07 -4.92
N ILE A 13 10.38 19.80 -4.91
CA ILE A 13 9.57 18.70 -4.35
C ILE A 13 9.32 18.94 -2.86
N CYS A 14 10.34 19.29 -2.09
CA CYS A 14 10.20 19.52 -0.66
C CYS A 14 9.29 20.69 -0.32
N GLU A 15 9.45 21.83 -1.00
CA GLU A 15 8.58 23.00 -0.84
C GLU A 15 7.13 22.69 -1.21
N TYR A 16 6.93 21.95 -2.32
CA TYR A 16 5.59 21.52 -2.72
C TYR A 16 4.94 20.65 -1.65
N LEU A 17 5.64 19.61 -1.17
CA LEU A 17 5.12 18.71 -0.14
C LEU A 17 4.84 19.48 1.18
N GLN A 18 5.73 20.38 1.59
CA GLN A 18 5.54 21.20 2.77
C GLN A 18 4.28 22.09 2.65
N ALA A 19 4.07 22.72 1.51
CA ALA A 19 2.88 23.52 1.23
C ALA A 19 1.59 22.68 1.26
N HIS A 20 1.70 21.35 1.08
CA HIS A 20 0.59 20.40 1.07
C HIS A 20 0.53 19.51 2.32
N GLY A 21 1.04 20.02 3.44
CA GLY A 21 0.83 19.42 4.78
C GLY A 21 1.83 18.35 5.19
N TRP A 22 2.98 18.24 4.51
CA TRP A 22 4.10 17.45 4.98
C TRP A 22 4.98 18.29 5.91
N LEU A 23 5.50 17.67 6.95
CA LEU A 23 6.60 18.22 7.73
C LEU A 23 7.88 18.13 6.89
N TYR A 24 8.70 19.16 6.95
CA TYR A 24 9.95 19.23 6.19
C TYR A 24 11.16 19.28 7.10
N SER A 25 12.19 18.52 6.77
CA SER A 25 13.53 18.60 7.36
C SER A 25 14.55 18.78 6.24
N ASP A 26 15.31 19.87 6.30
CA ASP A 26 16.34 20.24 5.33
C ASP A 26 17.61 19.40 5.45
N ASN A 27 17.71 18.61 6.53
CA ASN A 27 18.80 17.68 6.81
C ASN A 27 18.29 16.55 7.71
N ASP A 28 19.17 15.61 8.06
CA ASP A 28 18.87 14.44 8.87
C ASP A 28 19.12 14.61 10.39
N ALA A 29 19.08 15.85 10.90
CA ALA A 29 19.21 16.10 12.33
C ALA A 29 18.10 15.37 13.11
N GLY A 30 18.49 14.62 14.13
CA GLY A 30 17.56 13.81 14.95
C GLY A 30 17.16 12.46 14.34
N TYR A 31 17.57 12.18 13.11
CA TYR A 31 17.37 10.85 12.52
C TYR A 31 18.32 9.82 13.12
N ASP A 32 17.78 8.72 13.60
CA ASP A 32 18.56 7.58 14.08
C ASP A 32 19.03 6.73 12.89
N ARG A 33 20.24 7.02 12.41
CA ARG A 33 20.85 6.32 11.26
C ARG A 33 21.00 4.82 11.47
N LYS A 34 21.31 4.41 12.72
CA LYS A 34 21.52 3.00 13.06
C LYS A 34 20.23 2.18 12.94
N ASN A 35 19.14 2.74 13.42
CA ASN A 35 17.84 2.06 13.47
C ASN A 35 16.92 2.49 12.34
N ALA A 36 17.27 3.50 11.57
CA ALA A 36 16.52 4.09 10.48
C ALA A 36 15.09 4.46 10.92
N ILE A 37 14.98 5.37 11.92
CA ILE A 37 13.72 5.91 12.44
C ILE A 37 13.90 7.38 12.83
N PHE A 38 12.79 8.11 12.96
CA PHE A 38 12.76 9.48 13.49
C PHE A 38 11.94 9.50 14.78
N SER A 39 12.62 9.34 15.92
CA SER A 39 12.01 9.09 17.23
C SER A 39 11.13 10.22 17.71
N GLU A 40 11.41 11.47 17.34
CA GLU A 40 10.59 12.62 17.73
C GLU A 40 9.16 12.49 17.22
N ASP A 41 8.98 12.20 15.93
CA ASP A 41 7.63 12.02 15.35
C ASP A 41 6.92 10.78 15.90
N ILE A 42 7.66 9.71 16.22
CA ILE A 42 7.10 8.50 16.84
C ILE A 42 6.45 8.86 18.19
N HIS A 43 7.19 9.52 19.07
CA HIS A 43 6.70 9.86 20.40
C HIS A 43 5.63 10.95 20.38
N ALA A 44 5.76 11.94 19.49
CA ALA A 44 4.74 12.96 19.30
C ALA A 44 3.41 12.33 18.85
N TRP A 45 3.44 11.47 17.84
CA TRP A 45 2.26 10.72 17.37
C TRP A 45 1.60 9.91 18.47
N LEU A 46 2.38 9.13 19.22
CA LEU A 46 1.87 8.26 20.27
C LEU A 46 1.25 9.06 21.42
N ALA A 47 1.92 10.14 21.86
CA ALA A 47 1.45 10.99 22.94
C ALA A 47 0.16 11.75 22.56
N GLU A 48 0.09 12.27 21.34
CA GLU A 48 -1.07 13.05 20.85
C GLU A 48 -2.29 12.18 20.52
N ASN A 49 -2.05 10.97 20.02
CA ASN A 49 -3.12 10.15 19.46
C ASN A 49 -3.57 9.01 20.36
N GLN A 50 -2.73 8.56 21.29
CA GLN A 50 -2.99 7.47 22.23
C GLN A 50 -2.52 7.83 23.64
N PRO A 51 -2.97 8.98 24.21
CA PRO A 51 -2.44 9.50 25.47
C PRO A 51 -2.61 8.53 26.64
N GLU A 52 -3.70 7.77 26.67
CA GLU A 52 -3.96 6.79 27.75
C GLU A 52 -2.96 5.62 27.68
N ASP A 53 -2.82 4.96 26.53
CA ASP A 53 -1.92 3.83 26.37
C ASP A 53 -0.46 4.25 26.46
N TYR A 54 -0.12 5.40 25.90
CA TYR A 54 1.21 5.98 26.01
C TYR A 54 1.53 6.36 27.48
N GLY A 55 0.59 6.97 28.20
CA GLY A 55 0.72 7.36 29.62
C GLY A 55 0.78 6.17 30.58
N ARG A 56 0.34 4.97 30.17
CA ARG A 56 0.58 3.75 30.97
C ARG A 56 2.06 3.38 31.01
N ILE A 57 2.84 3.79 30.01
CA ILE A 57 4.27 3.48 29.89
C ILE A 57 5.11 4.68 30.29
N VAL A 58 4.87 5.86 29.68
CA VAL A 58 5.61 7.10 29.94
C VAL A 58 4.84 7.93 30.97
N LYS A 59 5.31 7.92 32.21
CA LYS A 59 4.64 8.59 33.31
C LYS A 59 4.93 10.08 33.30
N ALA A 60 3.90 10.92 33.21
CA ALA A 60 4.02 12.37 33.15
C ALA A 60 4.64 12.99 34.45
N ASP A 61 4.43 12.35 35.59
CA ASP A 61 4.94 12.74 36.90
C ASP A 61 6.35 12.20 37.20
N ALA A 62 6.92 11.36 36.33
CA ALA A 62 8.26 10.83 36.52
C ALA A 62 9.34 11.89 36.20
N PRO A 63 10.53 11.81 36.81
CA PRO A 63 11.67 12.64 36.43
C PRO A 63 12.02 12.50 34.93
N ALA A 64 12.57 13.56 34.32
CA ALA A 64 12.89 13.59 32.88
C ALA A 64 13.76 12.40 32.41
N SER A 65 14.74 11.98 33.23
CA SER A 65 15.58 10.81 32.91
C SER A 65 14.78 9.50 32.90
N ALA A 66 13.81 9.34 33.79
CA ALA A 66 12.94 8.18 33.84
C ALA A 66 11.96 8.19 32.64
N GLN A 67 11.40 9.35 32.30
CA GLN A 67 10.57 9.50 31.07
C GLN A 67 11.35 9.14 29.83
N GLN A 68 12.63 9.58 29.74
CA GLN A 68 13.49 9.23 28.59
C GLN A 68 13.72 7.70 28.53
N ALA A 69 14.06 7.06 29.64
CA ALA A 69 14.23 5.60 29.70
C ALA A 69 12.94 4.85 29.27
N GLN A 70 11.77 5.35 29.65
CA GLN A 70 10.47 4.79 29.26
C GLN A 70 10.20 4.98 27.76
N ARG A 71 10.57 6.13 27.18
CA ARG A 71 10.52 6.34 25.72
C ARG A 71 11.48 5.39 24.99
N ASP A 72 12.69 5.23 25.49
CA ASP A 72 13.68 4.33 24.91
C ASP A 72 13.19 2.86 24.94
N GLN A 73 12.44 2.46 25.96
CA GLN A 73 11.80 1.15 26.02
C GLN A 73 10.79 0.96 24.89
N ILE A 74 9.93 1.96 24.62
CA ILE A 74 8.98 1.94 23.51
C ILE A 74 9.74 1.82 22.18
N THR A 75 10.74 2.67 21.99
CA THR A 75 11.55 2.72 20.75
C THR A 75 12.28 1.41 20.52
N THR A 76 12.91 0.84 21.54
CA THR A 76 13.61 -0.46 21.45
C THR A 76 12.64 -1.55 21.04
N ARG A 77 11.45 -1.59 21.65
CA ARG A 77 10.44 -2.59 21.32
C ARG A 77 9.91 -2.44 19.90
N LEU A 78 9.72 -1.21 19.44
CA LEU A 78 9.33 -0.92 18.04
C LEU A 78 10.39 -1.43 17.07
N ILE A 79 11.67 -1.14 17.33
CA ILE A 79 12.81 -1.60 16.52
C ILE A 79 12.84 -3.13 16.44
N ASP A 80 12.66 -3.81 17.57
CA ASP A 80 12.61 -5.28 17.61
C ASP A 80 11.50 -5.85 16.73
N VAL A 81 10.33 -5.20 16.70
CA VAL A 81 9.22 -5.63 15.87
C VAL A 81 9.48 -5.32 14.39
N LEU A 82 9.99 -4.12 14.09
CA LEU A 82 10.34 -3.73 12.73
C LEU A 82 11.39 -4.64 12.09
N ASN A 83 12.35 -5.13 12.88
CA ASN A 83 13.41 -6.00 12.41
C ASN A 83 12.98 -7.47 12.20
N LYS A 84 11.78 -7.85 12.65
CA LYS A 84 11.23 -9.18 12.35
C LYS A 84 10.81 -9.25 10.89
N PRO A 85 10.93 -10.44 10.25
CA PRO A 85 10.47 -10.61 8.88
C PRO A 85 8.99 -10.23 8.72
N GLN A 86 8.68 -9.56 7.63
CA GLN A 86 7.31 -9.07 7.36
C GLN A 86 6.31 -10.22 7.14
N ASP A 87 6.76 -11.37 6.65
CA ASP A 87 5.93 -12.55 6.41
C ASP A 87 5.44 -13.24 7.69
N THR A 88 5.97 -12.88 8.86
CA THR A 88 5.45 -13.31 10.17
C THR A 88 4.06 -12.76 10.49
N GLY A 89 3.61 -11.74 9.74
CA GLY A 89 2.33 -11.06 9.97
C GLY A 89 2.33 -10.05 11.12
N VAL A 90 3.46 -9.89 11.81
CA VAL A 90 3.66 -8.90 12.90
C VAL A 90 4.87 -8.00 12.66
N GLY A 91 5.92 -8.50 12.01
CA GLY A 91 7.16 -7.77 11.74
C GLY A 91 7.07 -6.84 10.53
N GLY A 92 8.03 -5.92 10.42
CA GLY A 92 8.17 -5.00 9.31
C GLY A 92 7.23 -3.80 9.34
N THR A 93 7.56 -2.81 8.52
CA THR A 93 6.89 -1.50 8.53
C THR A 93 5.39 -1.58 8.23
N LEU A 94 4.97 -2.36 7.24
CA LEU A 94 3.55 -2.44 6.88
C LEU A 94 2.69 -3.06 7.98
N ASN A 95 3.17 -4.11 8.65
CA ASN A 95 2.43 -4.71 9.74
C ASN A 95 2.34 -3.76 10.93
N VAL A 96 3.43 -3.06 11.24
CA VAL A 96 3.47 -2.07 12.33
C VAL A 96 2.53 -0.89 12.04
N LEU A 97 2.52 -0.35 10.82
CA LEU A 97 1.58 0.72 10.43
C LEU A 97 0.12 0.29 10.52
N ARG A 98 -0.18 -0.98 10.21
CA ARG A 98 -1.56 -1.48 10.11
C ARG A 98 -2.11 -2.06 11.40
N LYS A 99 -1.26 -2.67 12.22
CA LYS A 99 -1.66 -3.44 13.41
C LYS A 99 -1.09 -2.88 14.69
N GLY A 100 -0.09 -1.99 14.59
CA GLY A 100 0.67 -1.52 15.74
C GLY A 100 1.64 -2.57 16.29
N PHE A 101 2.09 -2.34 17.52
CA PHE A 101 3.00 -3.24 18.24
C PHE A 101 2.70 -3.25 19.72
N LYS A 102 3.03 -4.33 20.40
CA LYS A 102 2.81 -4.48 21.85
C LYS A 102 4.06 -4.11 22.64
N VAL A 103 3.87 -3.35 23.72
CA VAL A 103 4.90 -3.05 24.69
C VAL A 103 4.56 -3.77 26.01
N GLY A 104 5.22 -4.90 26.24
CA GLY A 104 4.90 -5.79 27.35
C GLY A 104 3.45 -6.27 27.32
N THR A 105 2.81 -6.28 28.49
CA THR A 105 1.37 -6.53 28.66
C THR A 105 0.58 -5.21 28.77
N SER A 106 1.27 -4.06 28.79
CA SER A 106 0.69 -2.77 29.17
C SER A 106 -0.17 -2.14 28.09
N ALA A 107 0.28 -2.16 26.84
CA ALA A 107 -0.41 -1.47 25.75
C ALA A 107 -0.12 -2.07 24.35
N THR A 108 -1.07 -1.88 23.45
CA THR A 108 -0.85 -2.03 22.00
C THR A 108 -0.83 -0.64 21.38
N LEU A 109 0.34 -0.19 20.95
CA LEU A 109 0.54 1.12 20.36
C LEU A 109 0.36 1.04 18.83
N ARG A 110 -0.49 1.89 18.27
CA ARG A 110 -0.78 1.97 16.82
C ARG A 110 0.07 3.06 16.18
N MET A 111 0.69 2.73 15.05
CA MET A 111 1.59 3.65 14.34
C MET A 111 0.93 4.39 13.18
N ALA A 112 -0.31 4.08 12.85
CA ALA A 112 -1.15 4.86 11.94
C ALA A 112 -2.63 4.52 12.18
N GLU A 113 -3.51 5.41 11.77
CA GLU A 113 -4.95 5.20 11.74
C GLU A 113 -5.42 5.11 10.27
N PRO A 114 -6.34 4.19 9.95
CA PRO A 114 -6.92 4.14 8.62
C PRO A 114 -7.77 5.39 8.35
N ARG A 115 -7.82 5.83 7.10
CA ARG A 115 -8.79 6.86 6.70
C ARG A 115 -10.21 6.35 6.98
N PRO A 116 -11.03 7.08 7.76
CA PRO A 116 -12.42 6.73 7.97
C PRO A 116 -13.17 6.66 6.63
N ALA A 117 -14.05 5.68 6.49
CA ALA A 117 -14.86 5.53 5.29
C ALA A 117 -15.96 6.60 5.19
N THR A 118 -16.41 7.10 6.36
CA THR A 118 -17.42 8.15 6.51
C THR A 118 -16.95 9.18 7.54
N ASN A 119 -17.62 10.33 7.59
CA ASN A 119 -17.32 11.39 8.57
C ASN A 119 -18.15 11.26 9.86
N LEU A 120 -18.88 10.17 10.05
CA LEU A 120 -19.78 9.95 11.20
C LEU A 120 -19.05 9.87 12.54
N ASN A 121 -17.75 9.57 12.54
CA ASN A 121 -16.92 9.54 13.75
C ASN A 121 -15.87 10.65 13.73
N PRO A 122 -16.15 11.83 14.29
CA PRO A 122 -15.20 12.97 14.32
C PRO A 122 -13.87 12.64 15.02
N ALA A 123 -13.88 11.77 16.02
CA ALA A 123 -12.66 11.38 16.72
C ALA A 123 -11.73 10.56 15.79
N ALA A 124 -12.30 9.65 15.00
CA ALA A 124 -11.51 8.90 14.02
C ALA A 124 -10.98 9.79 12.90
N VAL A 125 -11.77 10.77 12.44
CA VAL A 125 -11.33 11.78 11.46
C VAL A 125 -10.17 12.60 12.04
N ALA A 126 -10.32 13.12 13.24
CA ALA A 126 -9.28 13.91 13.92
C ALA A 126 -8.00 13.10 14.14
N SER A 127 -8.13 11.82 14.52
CA SER A 127 -7.00 10.90 14.68
C SER A 127 -6.24 10.69 13.37
N TYR A 128 -6.95 10.45 12.26
CA TYR A 128 -6.37 10.34 10.93
C TYR A 128 -5.64 11.63 10.51
N GLN A 129 -6.22 12.80 10.77
CA GLN A 129 -5.62 14.09 10.41
C GLN A 129 -4.33 14.41 11.17
N ARG A 130 -4.13 13.83 12.35
CA ARG A 130 -2.90 14.00 13.16
C ARG A 130 -1.71 13.17 12.64
N ILE A 131 -1.91 12.25 11.66
CA ILE A 131 -0.80 11.49 11.07
C ILE A 131 0.27 12.46 10.56
N ARG A 132 1.49 12.27 11.03
CA ARG A 132 2.66 13.09 10.68
C ARG A 132 3.32 12.50 9.43
N LEU A 133 3.19 13.20 8.30
CA LEU A 133 3.95 12.90 7.10
C LEU A 133 5.16 13.82 7.06
N ARG A 134 6.35 13.27 6.87
CA ARG A 134 7.59 14.05 6.81
C ARG A 134 8.39 13.69 5.57
N VAL A 135 8.92 14.71 4.89
CA VAL A 135 9.99 14.60 3.90
C VAL A 135 11.28 15.13 4.51
N MET A 136 12.34 14.34 4.41
CA MET A 136 13.68 14.68 4.92
C MET A 136 14.68 14.59 3.79
N ARG A 137 15.54 15.62 3.66
CA ARG A 137 16.56 15.73 2.62
C ARG A 137 17.88 15.12 3.07
N GLN A 138 18.64 14.64 2.10
CA GLN A 138 20.05 14.24 2.23
C GLN A 138 20.27 13.35 3.47
N VAL A 139 19.49 12.27 3.53
CA VAL A 139 19.47 11.38 4.70
C VAL A 139 20.67 10.43 4.62
N HIS A 140 21.60 10.59 5.53
CA HIS A 140 22.74 9.68 5.68
C HIS A 140 22.29 8.38 6.34
N PHE A 141 22.91 7.30 5.96
CA PHE A 141 22.61 5.97 6.48
C PHE A 141 23.91 5.26 6.87
N THR A 142 23.82 4.23 7.71
CA THR A 142 24.98 3.39 8.05
C THR A 142 25.32 2.48 6.88
N GLY A 143 26.59 2.38 6.53
CA GLY A 143 27.09 1.59 5.40
C GLY A 143 28.61 1.63 5.30
N ALA A 144 29.14 1.16 4.19
CA ALA A 144 30.58 1.18 3.91
C ALA A 144 31.15 2.61 3.77
N HIS A 145 30.28 3.55 3.39
CA HIS A 145 30.62 4.97 3.23
C HIS A 145 29.61 5.83 4.01
N GLU A 146 29.98 6.26 5.20
CA GLU A 146 29.14 7.08 6.08
C GLU A 146 28.77 8.47 5.51
N SER A 147 29.48 8.91 4.46
CA SER A 147 29.21 10.15 3.74
C SER A 147 28.12 10.01 2.68
N GLU A 148 27.63 8.80 2.39
CA GLU A 148 26.59 8.60 1.42
C GLU A 148 25.21 8.94 2.00
N SER A 149 24.41 9.67 1.23
CA SER A 149 23.03 10.03 1.56
C SER A 149 22.04 9.53 0.50
N VAL A 150 20.78 9.54 0.87
CA VAL A 150 19.64 9.44 -0.04
C VAL A 150 19.05 10.84 -0.19
N ASP A 151 18.71 11.24 -1.42
CA ASP A 151 18.21 12.58 -1.68
C ASP A 151 16.99 12.91 -0.83
N LEU A 152 15.96 12.05 -0.85
CA LEU A 152 14.77 12.21 -0.01
C LEU A 152 14.35 10.90 0.66
N VAL A 153 13.96 10.99 1.92
CA VAL A 153 13.27 9.91 2.65
C VAL A 153 11.92 10.41 3.14
N LEU A 154 10.88 9.61 2.90
CA LEU A 154 9.50 9.89 3.30
C LEU A 154 9.13 9.06 4.52
N PHE A 155 8.56 9.73 5.53
CA PHE A 155 8.18 9.11 6.78
C PHE A 155 6.67 9.21 7.05
N VAL A 156 6.15 8.22 7.75
CA VAL A 156 4.82 8.24 8.38
C VAL A 156 5.02 8.04 9.89
N ASN A 157 4.67 9.03 10.69
CA ASN A 157 4.82 9.01 12.14
C ASN A 157 6.21 8.54 12.60
N GLY A 158 7.27 9.03 11.92
CA GLY A 158 8.66 8.72 12.23
C GLY A 158 9.18 7.39 11.65
N LEU A 159 8.36 6.59 10.96
CA LEU A 159 8.77 5.39 10.25
C LEU A 159 9.06 5.70 8.78
N PRO A 160 10.25 5.42 8.25
CA PRO A 160 10.51 5.61 6.83
C PRO A 160 9.71 4.60 6.00
N VAL A 161 9.02 5.10 4.99
CA VAL A 161 8.14 4.30 4.12
C VAL A 161 8.57 4.32 2.66
N ALA A 162 9.32 5.35 2.23
CA ALA A 162 9.87 5.42 0.89
C ALA A 162 11.21 6.16 0.87
N THR A 163 12.02 5.88 -0.12
CA THR A 163 13.23 6.63 -0.47
C THR A 163 13.16 7.10 -1.91
N ILE A 164 13.77 8.22 -2.24
CA ILE A 164 13.80 8.79 -3.58
C ILE A 164 15.23 9.20 -3.90
N GLU A 165 15.76 8.72 -5.03
CA GLU A 165 16.98 9.19 -5.67
C GLU A 165 16.59 10.02 -6.89
N LEU A 166 17.07 11.25 -6.96
CA LEU A 166 16.74 12.24 -7.98
C LEU A 166 17.85 12.37 -9.01
N LYS A 167 17.50 12.55 -10.27
CA LYS A 167 18.41 12.93 -11.34
C LYS A 167 17.72 13.93 -12.26
N THR A 168 18.51 14.79 -12.88
CA THR A 168 18.01 15.66 -13.95
C THR A 168 18.57 15.20 -15.28
N ASP A 169 17.74 15.17 -16.31
CA ASP A 169 18.14 14.68 -17.64
C ASP A 169 19.21 15.55 -18.31
N SER A 170 19.47 16.74 -17.77
CA SER A 170 20.52 17.64 -18.24
C SER A 170 21.93 17.23 -17.80
N THR A 171 22.05 16.49 -16.69
CA THR A 171 23.33 16.13 -16.08
C THR A 171 23.58 14.63 -16.02
N GLN A 172 22.54 13.85 -15.71
CA GLN A 172 22.65 12.40 -15.53
C GLN A 172 21.32 11.72 -15.89
N SER A 173 21.40 10.52 -16.47
CA SER A 173 20.21 9.74 -16.81
C SER A 173 19.60 9.05 -15.59
N ILE A 174 18.33 8.67 -15.70
CA ILE A 174 17.63 7.82 -14.70
C ILE A 174 18.41 6.52 -14.40
N GLY A 175 19.27 6.08 -15.33
CA GLY A 175 20.16 4.96 -15.13
C GLY A 175 21.11 5.14 -13.96
N HIS A 176 21.55 6.36 -13.66
CA HIS A 176 22.42 6.67 -12.52
C HIS A 176 21.68 6.50 -11.19
N ALA A 177 20.44 6.97 -11.05
CA ALA A 177 19.65 6.74 -9.85
C ALA A 177 19.43 5.23 -9.60
N LYS A 178 19.09 4.47 -10.65
CA LYS A 178 18.98 3.01 -10.56
C LYS A 178 20.31 2.34 -10.20
N LYS A 179 21.44 2.86 -10.69
CA LYS A 179 22.78 2.36 -10.36
C LYS A 179 23.07 2.62 -8.89
N GLN A 180 22.83 3.82 -8.37
CA GLN A 180 22.99 4.13 -6.94
C GLN A 180 22.26 3.11 -6.07
N TYR A 181 20.97 2.82 -6.34
CA TYR A 181 20.23 1.79 -5.61
C TYR A 181 20.82 0.38 -5.73
N ARG A 182 21.40 0.01 -6.87
CA ARG A 182 22.08 -1.29 -7.04
C ARG A 182 23.38 -1.39 -6.23
N GLU A 183 24.00 -0.27 -5.93
CA GLU A 183 25.21 -0.18 -5.12
C GLU A 183 24.92 -0.17 -3.62
N ARG A 184 23.66 0.17 -3.20
CA ARG A 184 23.25 0.15 -1.80
C ARG A 184 23.24 -1.28 -1.25
N ASN A 185 23.83 -1.45 -0.06
CA ASN A 185 23.82 -2.75 0.62
C ASN A 185 22.64 -2.84 1.61
N PRO A 186 21.57 -3.60 1.29
CA PRO A 186 20.40 -3.70 2.16
C PRO A 186 20.66 -4.45 3.47
N LYS A 187 21.84 -5.09 3.63
CA LYS A 187 22.23 -5.74 4.88
C LYS A 187 23.01 -4.81 5.81
N ALA A 188 23.56 -3.72 5.29
CA ALA A 188 24.36 -2.77 6.08
C ALA A 188 23.49 -1.76 6.82
N THR A 189 22.28 -1.47 6.32
CA THR A 189 21.38 -0.50 6.93
C THR A 189 19.93 -1.00 6.93
N PRO A 190 19.19 -0.82 8.04
CA PRO A 190 17.78 -1.17 8.08
C PRO A 190 16.93 -0.39 7.08
N LEU A 191 17.33 0.83 6.67
CA LEU A 191 16.58 1.68 5.74
C LEU A 191 16.25 0.95 4.43
N PHE A 192 17.19 0.16 3.92
CA PHE A 192 17.06 -0.59 2.66
C PHE A 192 16.69 -2.08 2.86
N GLY A 193 16.55 -2.51 4.12
CA GLY A 193 16.18 -3.88 4.43
C GLY A 193 14.78 -4.23 3.93
N PHE A 194 14.63 -5.37 3.24
CA PHE A 194 13.35 -5.78 2.67
C PHE A 194 12.23 -5.83 3.70
N GLY A 195 11.26 -4.93 3.57
CA GLY A 195 10.06 -4.85 4.41
C GLY A 195 10.31 -4.37 5.85
N THR A 196 11.55 -4.04 6.24
CA THR A 196 11.88 -3.64 7.61
C THR A 196 11.75 -2.14 7.85
N ARG A 197 11.96 -1.31 6.82
CA ARG A 197 11.80 0.15 6.86
C ARG A 197 11.09 0.62 5.58
N ALA A 198 11.81 1.24 4.64
CA ALA A 198 11.20 1.67 3.39
C ALA A 198 10.55 0.51 2.64
N VAL A 199 9.32 0.72 2.16
CA VAL A 199 8.52 -0.28 1.43
C VAL A 199 8.66 -0.13 -0.08
N VAL A 200 9.14 1.03 -0.52
CA VAL A 200 9.38 1.35 -1.94
C VAL A 200 10.56 2.30 -2.07
N HIS A 201 11.31 2.15 -3.15
CA HIS A 201 12.43 2.99 -3.53
C HIS A 201 12.17 3.54 -4.93
N PHE A 202 12.12 4.86 -5.07
CA PHE A 202 11.87 5.54 -6.33
C PHE A 202 13.17 6.11 -6.90
N ALA A 203 13.42 5.81 -8.18
CA ALA A 203 14.39 6.53 -9.00
C ALA A 203 13.61 7.50 -9.88
N VAL A 204 13.87 8.79 -9.77
CA VAL A 204 13.07 9.85 -10.38
C VAL A 204 13.94 10.77 -11.22
N SER A 205 13.51 11.06 -12.45
CA SER A 205 14.07 12.15 -13.25
C SER A 205 12.98 13.15 -13.65
N ASN A 206 13.32 14.17 -14.40
CA ASN A 206 12.33 15.11 -14.94
C ASN A 206 11.31 14.43 -15.89
N ARG A 207 11.64 13.26 -16.43
CA ARG A 207 10.85 12.58 -17.46
C ARG A 207 10.28 11.24 -17.01
N GLU A 208 10.96 10.53 -16.11
CA GLU A 208 10.63 9.15 -15.76
C GLU A 208 10.65 8.89 -14.26
N VAL A 209 9.75 8.02 -13.81
CA VAL A 209 9.75 7.44 -12.47
C VAL A 209 9.85 5.92 -12.58
N TRP A 210 10.79 5.36 -11.85
CA TRP A 210 10.96 3.92 -11.68
C TRP A 210 10.93 3.56 -10.21
N MET A 211 10.44 2.38 -9.90
CA MET A 211 10.32 1.92 -8.52
C MET A 211 10.84 0.49 -8.35
N THR A 212 11.28 0.19 -7.15
CA THR A 212 11.54 -1.16 -6.68
C THR A 212 11.12 -1.30 -5.22
N THR A 213 10.71 -2.49 -4.82
CA THR A 213 10.35 -2.81 -3.42
C THR A 213 11.41 -3.67 -2.75
N LYS A 214 12.47 -4.05 -3.47
CA LYS A 214 13.55 -4.89 -2.95
C LYS A 214 14.87 -4.56 -3.62
N LEU A 215 15.84 -4.17 -2.83
CA LEU A 215 17.22 -4.05 -3.30
C LEU A 215 17.92 -5.41 -3.24
N ALA A 216 18.60 -5.77 -4.32
CA ALA A 216 19.28 -7.06 -4.51
C ALA A 216 20.64 -6.86 -5.25
N GLY A 217 21.33 -5.74 -5.01
CA GLY A 217 22.54 -5.39 -5.72
C GLY A 217 22.28 -5.24 -7.22
N LYS A 218 23.15 -5.80 -8.05
CA LYS A 218 23.01 -5.79 -9.53
C LYS A 218 21.70 -6.40 -10.02
N ASP A 219 21.10 -7.33 -9.26
CA ASP A 219 19.86 -8.02 -9.61
C ASP A 219 18.62 -7.25 -9.16
N THR A 220 18.78 -6.00 -8.69
CA THR A 220 17.65 -5.13 -8.35
C THR A 220 16.81 -4.87 -9.58
N PHE A 221 15.54 -5.29 -9.52
CA PHE A 221 14.58 -5.14 -10.61
C PHE A 221 13.74 -3.89 -10.38
N PHE A 222 13.70 -3.01 -11.38
CA PHE A 222 12.88 -1.80 -11.37
C PHE A 222 11.69 -1.94 -12.30
N LEU A 223 10.55 -1.47 -11.82
CA LEU A 223 9.31 -1.34 -12.60
C LEU A 223 9.08 0.15 -12.93
N PRO A 224 8.60 0.46 -14.15
CA PRO A 224 8.17 1.82 -14.46
C PRO A 224 6.94 2.19 -13.61
N PHE A 225 6.94 3.42 -13.11
CA PHE A 225 5.81 4.02 -12.40
C PHE A 225 5.25 5.22 -13.18
N ASN A 226 5.44 5.24 -14.49
CA ASN A 226 5.00 6.31 -15.39
C ASN A 226 3.50 6.26 -15.65
N GLN A 227 2.92 7.42 -15.99
CA GLN A 227 1.48 7.57 -16.28
C GLN A 227 1.08 6.90 -17.61
N GLY A 228 2.00 6.82 -18.56
CA GLY A 228 1.72 6.57 -19.96
C GLY A 228 1.50 7.89 -20.71
N ASP A 229 1.67 7.87 -22.02
CA ASP A 229 1.52 9.01 -22.91
C ASP A 229 0.77 8.57 -24.16
N ASP A 230 -0.53 8.84 -24.22
CA ASP A 230 -1.43 8.48 -25.33
C ASP A 230 -1.26 7.03 -25.82
N GLY A 231 -1.29 6.09 -24.87
CA GLY A 231 -1.12 4.65 -25.14
C GLY A 231 0.34 4.19 -25.26
N HIS A 232 1.31 5.10 -25.15
CA HIS A 232 2.74 4.81 -25.17
C HIS A 232 3.36 4.80 -23.77
N ALA A 233 4.59 4.29 -23.67
CA ALA A 233 5.35 4.33 -22.43
C ALA A 233 5.89 5.75 -22.18
N GLY A 234 6.05 6.12 -20.91
CA GLY A 234 6.60 7.41 -20.50
C GLY A 234 5.58 8.28 -19.78
N ASN A 235 5.81 9.57 -19.81
CA ASN A 235 4.93 10.58 -19.22
C ASN A 235 4.68 11.71 -20.22
N PRO A 236 3.48 12.29 -20.28
CA PRO A 236 3.21 13.44 -21.13
C PRO A 236 4.04 14.64 -20.66
N LEU A 237 4.33 15.53 -21.58
CA LEU A 237 4.93 16.82 -21.22
C LEU A 237 3.99 17.58 -20.28
N ASN A 238 4.56 18.17 -19.24
CA ASN A 238 3.76 19.01 -18.33
C ASN A 238 3.30 20.29 -19.08
N PRO A 239 1.98 20.49 -19.27
CA PRO A 239 1.48 21.62 -20.06
C PRO A 239 1.79 22.98 -19.44
N ASN A 240 2.04 23.02 -18.12
CA ASN A 240 2.41 24.22 -17.38
C ASN A 240 3.93 24.45 -17.34
N GLY A 241 4.71 23.66 -18.05
CA GLY A 241 6.16 23.59 -17.90
C GLY A 241 6.58 22.88 -16.62
N GLY A 242 7.86 22.55 -16.49
CA GLY A 242 8.39 21.82 -15.35
C GLY A 242 8.53 20.32 -15.62
N SER A 243 8.51 19.51 -14.57
CA SER A 243 8.77 18.08 -14.65
C SER A 243 7.56 17.29 -15.15
N SER A 244 7.74 16.40 -16.12
CA SER A 244 6.73 15.41 -16.53
C SER A 244 6.41 14.40 -15.42
N THR A 245 7.23 14.34 -14.38
CA THR A 245 7.05 13.46 -13.22
C THR A 245 6.37 14.14 -12.03
N ALA A 246 5.87 15.37 -12.22
CA ALA A 246 5.21 16.15 -11.17
C ALA A 246 4.02 15.43 -10.52
N TYR A 247 3.32 14.56 -11.25
CA TYR A 247 2.24 13.74 -10.72
C TYR A 247 2.66 12.90 -9.49
N LEU A 248 3.96 12.59 -9.35
CA LEU A 248 4.44 11.83 -8.19
C LEU A 248 4.17 12.60 -6.89
N TRP A 249 4.52 13.89 -6.83
CA TRP A 249 4.26 14.70 -5.63
C TRP A 249 2.90 15.40 -5.65
N GLU A 250 2.37 15.72 -6.83
CA GLU A 250 1.09 16.41 -6.98
C GLU A 250 -0.13 15.49 -6.82
N ARG A 251 -0.01 14.19 -7.08
CA ARG A 251 -1.11 13.22 -7.00
C ARG A 251 -0.82 12.07 -6.05
N ILE A 252 0.35 11.41 -6.16
CA ILE A 252 0.67 10.17 -5.44
C ILE A 252 1.07 10.46 -3.99
N LEU A 253 1.95 11.44 -3.75
CA LEU A 253 2.42 11.79 -2.41
C LEU A 253 1.48 12.75 -1.67
N GLN A 254 0.27 12.99 -2.19
CA GLN A 254 -0.75 13.68 -1.41
C GLN A 254 -1.21 12.83 -0.24
N ARG A 255 -1.46 13.45 0.92
CA ARG A 255 -1.78 12.76 2.19
C ARG A 255 -2.71 11.58 2.01
N ASP A 256 -3.90 11.81 1.47
CA ASP A 256 -4.92 10.78 1.38
C ASP A 256 -4.55 9.66 0.42
N THR A 257 -3.97 10.01 -0.72
CA THR A 257 -3.50 9.06 -1.73
C THR A 257 -2.35 8.20 -1.19
N TRP A 258 -1.34 8.83 -0.60
CA TRP A 258 -0.17 8.14 -0.10
C TRP A 258 -0.51 7.17 1.04
N LEU A 259 -1.28 7.63 2.01
CA LEU A 259 -1.74 6.79 3.12
C LEU A 259 -2.66 5.66 2.63
N GLU A 260 -3.51 5.92 1.63
CA GLU A 260 -4.35 4.89 1.03
C GLU A 260 -3.52 3.82 0.31
N ILE A 261 -2.49 4.22 -0.45
CA ILE A 261 -1.58 3.27 -1.11
C ILE A 261 -0.92 2.36 -0.07
N LEU A 262 -0.32 2.93 0.98
CA LEU A 262 0.32 2.16 2.05
C LEU A 262 -0.66 1.26 2.82
N GLN A 263 -1.87 1.76 3.05
CA GLN A 263 -2.90 1.06 3.81
C GLN A 263 -3.63 0.00 2.98
N LYS A 264 -3.94 0.26 1.71
CA LYS A 264 -4.91 -0.51 0.94
C LYS A 264 -4.35 -1.21 -0.30
N PHE A 265 -3.27 -0.70 -0.90
CA PHE A 265 -2.72 -1.27 -2.12
C PHE A 265 -1.48 -2.12 -1.87
N VAL A 266 -0.52 -1.66 -1.07
CA VAL A 266 0.70 -2.45 -0.83
C VAL A 266 0.37 -3.73 -0.08
N PHE A 267 0.90 -4.87 -0.53
CA PHE A 267 0.74 -6.16 0.16
C PHE A 267 1.93 -7.07 -0.08
N LEU A 268 2.09 -8.08 0.78
CA LEU A 268 3.14 -9.09 0.67
C LEU A 268 2.59 -10.31 -0.07
N LYS A 269 3.01 -10.51 -1.31
CA LYS A 269 2.72 -11.71 -2.09
C LYS A 269 3.63 -12.83 -1.64
N LYS A 270 3.04 -13.99 -1.30
CA LYS A 270 3.76 -15.21 -0.92
C LYS A 270 3.53 -16.28 -1.98
N GLU A 271 4.60 -16.84 -2.48
CA GLU A 271 4.56 -17.88 -3.52
C GLU A 271 5.47 -19.04 -3.10
N THR A 272 5.07 -20.26 -3.46
CA THR A 272 5.97 -21.40 -3.44
C THR A 272 6.58 -21.52 -4.84
N VAL A 273 7.90 -21.43 -4.92
CA VAL A 273 8.66 -21.58 -6.18
C VAL A 273 9.57 -22.78 -6.07
N GLU A 274 9.77 -23.51 -7.16
CA GLU A 274 10.74 -24.60 -7.22
C GLU A 274 12.09 -24.04 -7.67
N ASP A 275 13.17 -24.50 -7.01
CA ASP A 275 14.54 -24.19 -7.44
C ASP A 275 14.97 -25.13 -8.60
N GLU A 276 16.15 -24.89 -9.15
CA GLU A 276 16.73 -25.68 -10.25
C GLU A 276 16.86 -27.19 -9.94
N TYR A 277 16.74 -27.55 -8.67
CA TYR A 277 16.81 -28.94 -8.18
C TYR A 277 15.43 -29.51 -7.82
N GLY A 278 14.33 -28.82 -8.17
CA GLY A 278 12.97 -29.25 -7.84
C GLY A 278 12.57 -29.10 -6.37
N ARG A 279 13.36 -28.36 -5.56
CA ARG A 279 13.04 -28.14 -4.15
C ARG A 279 12.14 -26.91 -4.00
N SER A 280 11.01 -27.10 -3.35
CA SER A 280 10.08 -26.01 -3.05
C SER A 280 10.66 -25.04 -2.03
N ARG A 281 10.64 -23.74 -2.34
CA ARG A 281 10.98 -22.69 -1.39
C ARG A 281 9.91 -21.61 -1.38
N ARG A 282 9.69 -21.01 -0.22
CA ARG A 282 8.81 -19.82 -0.11
C ARG A 282 9.54 -18.59 -0.61
N LYS A 283 8.89 -17.84 -1.50
CA LYS A 283 9.33 -16.54 -1.97
C LYS A 283 8.30 -15.50 -1.53
N SER A 284 8.78 -14.42 -0.93
CA SER A 284 7.95 -13.27 -0.59
C SER A 284 8.34 -12.07 -1.44
N THR A 285 7.36 -11.42 -2.03
CA THR A 285 7.53 -10.20 -2.86
C THR A 285 6.59 -9.13 -2.35
N LEU A 286 7.10 -7.96 -2.05
CA LEU A 286 6.28 -6.82 -1.69
C LEU A 286 5.75 -6.20 -2.98
N ILE A 287 4.43 -6.19 -3.12
CA ILE A 287 3.74 -5.62 -4.28
C ILE A 287 3.36 -4.18 -3.94
N PHE A 288 3.84 -3.26 -4.75
CA PHE A 288 3.43 -1.87 -4.80
C PHE A 288 2.68 -1.65 -6.12
N PRO A 289 1.54 -0.92 -6.16
CA PRO A 289 0.79 -0.75 -7.40
C PRO A 289 1.61 0.02 -8.43
N ARG A 290 1.50 -0.33 -9.70
CA ARG A 290 1.95 0.54 -10.79
C ARG A 290 0.98 1.71 -10.93
N PHE A 291 1.40 2.80 -11.52
CA PHE A 291 0.56 3.99 -11.69
C PHE A 291 -0.78 3.66 -12.36
N HIS A 292 -0.76 3.00 -13.52
CA HIS A 292 -1.99 2.64 -14.24
C HIS A 292 -2.94 1.72 -13.46
N GLN A 293 -2.40 0.84 -12.60
CA GLN A 293 -3.23 -0.02 -11.73
C GLN A 293 -3.92 0.79 -10.64
N TRP A 294 -3.17 1.67 -9.98
CA TRP A 294 -3.73 2.58 -8.98
C TRP A 294 -4.76 3.51 -9.61
N GLU A 295 -4.44 4.12 -10.75
CA GLU A 295 -5.33 5.03 -11.45
C GLU A 295 -6.63 4.35 -11.90
N ALA A 296 -6.56 3.19 -12.54
CA ALA A 296 -7.74 2.44 -12.97
C ALA A 296 -8.69 2.14 -11.79
N VAL A 297 -8.14 1.66 -10.66
CA VAL A 297 -8.95 1.36 -9.47
C VAL A 297 -9.57 2.63 -8.89
N THR A 298 -8.79 3.70 -8.71
CA THR A 298 -9.29 4.92 -8.07
C THR A 298 -10.27 5.70 -8.93
N THR A 299 -10.06 5.76 -10.25
CA THR A 299 -10.99 6.37 -11.20
C THR A 299 -12.33 5.66 -11.21
N MET A 300 -12.30 4.33 -11.29
CA MET A 300 -13.54 3.54 -11.23
C MET A 300 -14.27 3.73 -9.90
N LEU A 301 -13.56 3.74 -8.77
CA LEU A 301 -14.18 3.98 -7.46
C LEU A 301 -14.79 5.37 -7.33
N ALA A 302 -14.19 6.39 -7.96
CA ALA A 302 -14.76 7.73 -8.00
C ALA A 302 -16.08 7.72 -8.78
N ALA A 303 -16.10 7.10 -9.98
CA ALA A 303 -17.30 6.95 -10.78
C ALA A 303 -18.41 6.18 -10.04
N VAL A 304 -18.07 5.06 -9.36
CA VAL A 304 -19.03 4.28 -8.57
C VAL A 304 -19.64 5.11 -7.41
N ARG A 305 -18.87 5.95 -6.76
CA ARG A 305 -19.38 6.82 -5.68
C ARG A 305 -20.35 7.88 -6.19
N GLU A 306 -20.12 8.40 -7.38
CA GLU A 306 -20.94 9.42 -8.01
C GLU A 306 -22.21 8.83 -8.66
N GLU A 307 -22.04 7.75 -9.41
CA GLU A 307 -23.11 7.18 -10.25
C GLU A 307 -23.94 6.10 -9.55
N GLY A 308 -23.43 5.52 -8.45
CA GLY A 308 -24.10 4.46 -7.71
C GLY A 308 -24.11 3.11 -8.43
N VAL A 309 -25.15 2.30 -8.15
CA VAL A 309 -25.34 0.97 -8.74
C VAL A 309 -25.95 1.04 -10.15
N GLY A 310 -25.86 -0.07 -10.91
CA GLY A 310 -26.52 -0.20 -12.22
C GLY A 310 -25.71 0.34 -13.39
N LYS A 311 -24.43 0.62 -13.19
CA LYS A 311 -23.49 1.06 -14.25
C LYS A 311 -22.52 -0.05 -14.62
N SER A 312 -21.98 0.06 -15.84
CA SER A 312 -20.96 -0.87 -16.37
C SER A 312 -19.71 -0.08 -16.74
N TYR A 313 -18.55 -0.62 -16.37
CA TYR A 313 -17.25 -0.03 -16.64
C TYR A 313 -16.37 -1.05 -17.35
N LEU A 314 -15.61 -0.62 -18.34
CA LEU A 314 -14.60 -1.41 -19.03
C LEU A 314 -13.22 -0.90 -18.61
N ILE A 315 -12.37 -1.82 -18.12
CA ILE A 315 -10.97 -1.54 -17.82
C ILE A 315 -10.13 -2.38 -18.77
N GLU A 316 -9.46 -1.71 -19.70
CA GLU A 316 -8.59 -2.35 -20.67
C GLU A 316 -7.15 -2.40 -20.15
N HIS A 317 -6.57 -3.57 -20.13
CA HIS A 317 -5.21 -3.82 -19.70
C HIS A 317 -4.44 -4.62 -20.76
N SER A 318 -3.23 -4.17 -21.09
CA SER A 318 -2.31 -4.95 -21.92
C SER A 318 -1.84 -6.24 -21.21
N ALA A 319 -1.44 -7.23 -22.00
CA ALA A 319 -0.89 -8.47 -21.47
C ALA A 319 0.34 -8.18 -20.57
N GLY A 320 0.43 -8.85 -19.42
CA GLY A 320 1.52 -8.66 -18.46
C GLY A 320 1.48 -7.36 -17.64
N SER A 321 0.44 -6.54 -17.77
CA SER A 321 0.28 -5.30 -16.99
C SER A 321 -0.05 -5.53 -15.51
N GLY A 322 -0.37 -6.79 -15.12
CA GLY A 322 -0.76 -7.16 -13.77
C GLY A 322 -2.26 -7.02 -13.50
N LYS A 323 -3.10 -7.30 -14.50
CA LYS A 323 -4.57 -7.31 -14.44
C LYS A 323 -5.11 -8.01 -13.19
N THR A 324 -4.58 -9.18 -12.83
CA THR A 324 -4.98 -9.95 -11.66
C THR A 324 -4.92 -9.14 -10.36
N ASN A 325 -3.85 -8.36 -10.15
CA ASN A 325 -3.74 -7.50 -8.97
C ASN A 325 -4.76 -6.35 -9.03
N THR A 326 -5.00 -5.77 -10.22
CA THR A 326 -6.02 -4.72 -10.39
C THR A 326 -7.40 -5.25 -10.04
N ILE A 327 -7.78 -6.44 -10.51
CA ILE A 327 -9.05 -7.10 -10.14
C ILE A 327 -9.13 -7.32 -8.63
N ALA A 328 -8.07 -7.84 -8.02
CA ALA A 328 -8.04 -8.11 -6.59
C ALA A 328 -8.20 -6.82 -5.76
N TRP A 329 -7.47 -5.74 -6.09
CA TRP A 329 -7.66 -4.44 -5.43
C TRP A 329 -9.06 -3.89 -5.65
N THR A 330 -9.57 -3.96 -6.89
CA THR A 330 -10.93 -3.52 -7.24
C THR A 330 -11.97 -4.21 -6.37
N ALA A 331 -11.91 -5.55 -6.24
CA ALA A 331 -12.85 -6.31 -5.44
C ALA A 331 -12.86 -5.87 -3.97
N HIS A 332 -11.69 -5.74 -3.33
CA HIS A 332 -11.59 -5.28 -1.95
C HIS A 332 -12.04 -3.83 -1.76
N ARG A 333 -11.77 -2.99 -2.75
CA ARG A 333 -12.12 -1.57 -2.70
C ARG A 333 -13.61 -1.36 -2.87
N LEU A 334 -14.25 -2.03 -3.84
CA LEU A 334 -15.70 -1.99 -4.04
C LEU A 334 -16.46 -2.47 -2.79
N LEU A 335 -16.01 -3.56 -2.17
CA LEU A 335 -16.63 -4.07 -0.94
C LEU A 335 -16.62 -3.04 0.21
N SER A 336 -15.65 -2.13 0.21
CA SER A 336 -15.49 -1.09 1.23
C SER A 336 -15.86 0.31 0.75
N THR A 337 -16.62 0.42 -0.35
CA THR A 337 -17.05 1.72 -0.91
C THR A 337 -18.36 2.16 -0.29
N TYR A 338 -18.41 3.44 0.11
CA TYR A 338 -19.59 4.14 0.59
C TYR A 338 -19.96 5.24 -0.39
N GLY A 339 -21.25 5.44 -0.61
CA GLY A 339 -21.81 6.50 -1.44
C GLY A 339 -21.77 7.87 -0.75
N ALA A 340 -22.28 8.89 -1.43
CA ALA A 340 -22.42 10.23 -0.88
C ALA A 340 -23.39 10.30 0.32
N ASP A 341 -24.32 9.35 0.41
CA ASP A 341 -25.26 9.16 1.51
C ASP A 341 -24.65 8.44 2.73
N GLU A 342 -23.33 8.19 2.71
CA GLU A 342 -22.59 7.44 3.74
C GLU A 342 -23.09 5.99 3.95
N GLN A 343 -23.87 5.47 2.99
CA GLN A 343 -24.28 4.06 2.98
C GLN A 343 -23.31 3.24 2.10
N ARG A 344 -23.21 1.96 2.42
CA ARG A 344 -22.40 1.04 1.61
C ARG A 344 -23.04 0.86 0.24
N VAL A 345 -22.26 0.99 -0.84
CA VAL A 345 -22.77 0.87 -2.22
C VAL A 345 -23.09 -0.58 -2.57
N PHE A 346 -22.25 -1.53 -2.13
CA PHE A 346 -22.42 -2.95 -2.44
C PHE A 346 -22.41 -3.82 -1.18
N ASP A 347 -23.35 -4.75 -1.09
CA ASP A 347 -23.43 -5.76 -0.03
C ASP A 347 -22.35 -6.84 -0.20
N SER A 348 -22.05 -7.21 -1.44
CA SER A 348 -21.01 -8.19 -1.78
C SER A 348 -20.44 -7.93 -3.17
N VAL A 349 -19.27 -8.52 -3.45
CA VAL A 349 -18.60 -8.45 -4.74
C VAL A 349 -18.46 -9.86 -5.31
N ILE A 350 -18.81 -10.05 -6.56
CA ILE A 350 -18.69 -11.33 -7.28
C ILE A 350 -17.62 -11.17 -8.34
N VAL A 351 -16.59 -11.98 -8.28
CA VAL A 351 -15.51 -12.02 -9.27
C VAL A 351 -15.70 -13.26 -10.13
N VAL A 352 -15.86 -13.05 -11.43
CA VAL A 352 -16.09 -14.11 -12.43
C VAL A 352 -14.82 -14.31 -13.25
N THR A 353 -14.33 -15.55 -13.32
CA THR A 353 -13.12 -15.94 -14.07
C THR A 353 -13.45 -16.98 -15.12
N ASP A 354 -12.77 -16.91 -16.29
CA ASP A 354 -13.02 -17.81 -17.42
C ASP A 354 -12.48 -19.23 -17.20
N ARG A 355 -11.28 -19.36 -16.61
CA ARG A 355 -10.55 -20.63 -16.55
C ARG A 355 -10.27 -21.11 -15.13
N THR A 356 -10.45 -22.42 -14.90
CA THR A 356 -10.19 -23.07 -13.61
C THR A 356 -8.74 -22.93 -13.10
N VAL A 357 -7.75 -22.87 -13.99
CA VAL A 357 -6.33 -22.68 -13.60
C VAL A 357 -6.02 -21.22 -13.25
N LEU A 358 -6.62 -20.25 -13.96
CA LEU A 358 -6.52 -18.83 -13.62
C LEU A 358 -7.32 -18.48 -12.39
N ASP A 359 -8.36 -19.27 -12.07
CA ASP A 359 -9.17 -19.16 -10.86
C ASP A 359 -8.29 -19.29 -9.59
N ASP A 360 -7.42 -20.30 -9.51
CA ASP A 360 -6.53 -20.49 -8.36
C ASP A 360 -5.57 -19.28 -8.17
N GLN A 361 -5.04 -18.71 -9.25
CA GLN A 361 -4.15 -17.53 -9.19
C GLN A 361 -4.90 -16.26 -8.78
N LEU A 362 -6.09 -16.04 -9.33
CA LEU A 362 -6.92 -14.89 -8.99
C LEU A 362 -7.47 -14.99 -7.57
N GLN A 363 -7.95 -16.17 -7.16
CA GLN A 363 -8.37 -16.45 -5.79
C GLN A 363 -7.24 -16.16 -4.80
N GLU A 364 -6.03 -16.65 -5.10
CA GLU A 364 -4.87 -16.41 -4.25
C GLU A 364 -4.51 -14.92 -4.18
N ALA A 365 -4.54 -14.19 -5.31
CA ALA A 365 -4.29 -12.75 -5.33
C ALA A 365 -5.32 -11.99 -4.47
N VAL A 366 -6.61 -12.34 -4.59
CA VAL A 366 -7.67 -11.71 -3.79
C VAL A 366 -7.48 -12.04 -2.29
N ARG A 367 -7.13 -13.29 -1.93
CA ARG A 367 -6.88 -13.70 -0.55
C ARG A 367 -5.65 -13.03 0.06
N GLN A 368 -4.58 -12.81 -0.71
CA GLN A 368 -3.36 -12.16 -0.21
C GLN A 368 -3.55 -10.70 0.18
N ILE A 369 -4.56 -10.03 -0.38
CA ILE A 369 -4.97 -8.68 0.00
C ILE A 369 -5.93 -8.69 1.21
N GLU A 370 -6.54 -9.84 1.50
CA GLU A 370 -7.50 -10.01 2.60
C GLU A 370 -6.89 -9.61 3.94
N ARG A 371 -7.62 -8.79 4.69
CA ARG A 371 -7.20 -8.31 6.02
C ARG A 371 -8.00 -8.89 7.15
N THR A 372 -9.25 -9.23 6.86
CA THR A 372 -10.16 -9.88 7.79
C THR A 372 -10.43 -11.27 7.26
N SER A 373 -10.01 -12.30 7.99
CA SER A 373 -10.18 -13.69 7.59
C SER A 373 -11.65 -14.01 7.30
N GLY A 374 -11.89 -14.73 6.20
CA GLY A 374 -13.21 -15.15 5.77
C GLY A 374 -13.98 -14.11 4.94
N THR A 375 -13.35 -12.98 4.55
CA THR A 375 -13.96 -12.04 3.61
C THR A 375 -14.02 -12.61 2.19
N VAL A 376 -13.04 -13.44 1.81
CA VAL A 376 -12.93 -14.03 0.47
C VAL A 376 -13.39 -15.48 0.51
N VAL A 377 -14.39 -15.81 -0.31
CA VAL A 377 -14.95 -17.16 -0.44
C VAL A 377 -14.84 -17.61 -1.90
N ALA A 378 -14.07 -18.66 -2.13
CA ALA A 378 -14.00 -19.30 -3.43
C ALA A 378 -15.02 -20.44 -3.54
N VAL A 379 -15.76 -20.46 -4.64
CA VAL A 379 -16.82 -21.45 -4.88
C VAL A 379 -16.26 -22.57 -5.78
N ASP A 380 -15.49 -23.44 -5.19
CA ASP A 380 -14.95 -24.64 -5.84
C ASP A 380 -15.40 -25.93 -5.13
N ARG A 381 -15.05 -27.09 -5.71
CA ARG A 381 -15.40 -28.40 -5.12
C ARG A 381 -14.64 -28.66 -3.81
N LYS A 382 -13.48 -28.04 -3.60
CA LYS A 382 -12.63 -28.24 -2.40
C LYS A 382 -13.22 -27.52 -1.19
N ASN A 383 -13.99 -26.45 -1.44
CA ASN A 383 -14.62 -25.64 -0.41
C ASN A 383 -16.07 -26.05 -0.10
N LEU A 384 -16.57 -27.13 -0.72
CA LEU A 384 -17.85 -27.74 -0.34
C LEU A 384 -17.65 -28.54 0.96
N GLY A 385 -18.29 -28.12 2.02
CA GLY A 385 -18.22 -28.78 3.33
C GLY A 385 -19.19 -28.13 4.33
N GLY A 386 -19.42 -28.79 5.45
CA GLY A 386 -20.37 -28.34 6.45
C GLY A 386 -21.82 -28.42 5.98
N GLU A 387 -22.57 -27.33 6.07
CA GLU A 387 -23.97 -27.25 5.69
C GLU A 387 -24.18 -27.06 4.17
N ALA A 388 -23.15 -26.70 3.40
CA ALA A 388 -23.28 -26.47 1.97
C ALA A 388 -23.11 -27.76 1.16
N THR A 389 -24.24 -28.29 0.64
CA THR A 389 -24.28 -29.53 -0.15
C THR A 389 -24.01 -29.31 -1.64
N SER A 390 -24.03 -28.05 -2.12
CA SER A 390 -23.80 -27.67 -3.51
C SER A 390 -23.11 -26.31 -3.63
N LYS A 391 -22.51 -26.03 -4.80
CA LYS A 391 -21.92 -24.70 -5.09
C LYS A 391 -22.96 -23.59 -4.93
N SER A 392 -24.21 -23.78 -5.41
CA SER A 392 -25.28 -22.81 -5.28
C SER A 392 -25.66 -22.56 -3.82
N ALA A 393 -25.70 -23.60 -2.99
CA ALA A 393 -25.97 -23.45 -1.56
C ALA A 393 -24.87 -22.66 -0.85
N LEU A 394 -23.60 -22.91 -1.18
CA LEU A 394 -22.46 -22.14 -0.67
C LEU A 394 -22.55 -20.66 -1.07
N VAL A 395 -22.85 -20.38 -2.33
CA VAL A 395 -23.03 -18.99 -2.81
C VAL A 395 -24.17 -18.33 -2.05
N LYS A 396 -25.33 -18.97 -1.95
CA LYS A 396 -26.49 -18.43 -1.21
C LYS A 396 -26.11 -18.09 0.24
N GLN A 397 -25.54 -19.05 0.95
CA GLN A 397 -25.13 -18.86 2.35
C GLN A 397 -24.14 -17.68 2.49
N THR A 398 -23.17 -17.59 1.58
CA THR A 398 -22.17 -16.52 1.57
C THR A 398 -22.81 -15.16 1.29
N LEU A 399 -23.72 -15.07 0.33
CA LEU A 399 -24.42 -13.83 0.00
C LEU A 399 -25.35 -13.37 1.15
N LEU A 400 -25.99 -14.30 1.84
CA LEU A 400 -26.82 -13.98 3.01
C LEU A 400 -26.01 -13.40 4.17
N GLN A 401 -24.79 -13.85 4.36
CA GLN A 401 -23.87 -13.28 5.35
C GLN A 401 -23.47 -11.83 5.02
N GLY A 402 -23.48 -11.46 3.73
CA GLY A 402 -23.05 -10.14 3.23
C GLY A 402 -21.57 -9.84 3.48
N ASN A 403 -21.10 -8.72 2.95
CA ASN A 403 -19.74 -8.23 3.13
C ASN A 403 -18.67 -9.26 2.74
N ARG A 404 -18.84 -9.93 1.58
CA ARG A 404 -17.97 -10.98 1.06
C ARG A 404 -17.54 -10.70 -0.37
N ILE A 405 -16.37 -11.20 -0.71
CA ILE A 405 -15.89 -11.33 -2.08
C ILE A 405 -16.03 -12.80 -2.47
N ILE A 406 -16.83 -13.07 -3.49
CA ILE A 406 -17.11 -14.42 -3.96
C ILE A 406 -16.43 -14.60 -5.30
N VAL A 407 -15.56 -15.60 -5.42
CA VAL A 407 -14.89 -15.91 -6.69
C VAL A 407 -15.55 -17.16 -7.29
N VAL A 408 -16.04 -17.02 -8.52
CA VAL A 408 -16.73 -18.08 -9.26
C VAL A 408 -16.20 -18.21 -10.68
N THR A 409 -16.32 -19.40 -11.26
CA THR A 409 -16.04 -19.59 -12.68
C THR A 409 -17.21 -19.14 -13.56
N LEU A 410 -16.95 -18.80 -14.82
CA LEU A 410 -17.95 -18.43 -15.82
C LEU A 410 -19.04 -19.51 -15.93
N GLN A 411 -18.68 -20.81 -15.87
CA GLN A 411 -19.62 -21.91 -15.91
C GLN A 411 -20.56 -21.98 -14.68
N THR A 412 -20.11 -21.45 -13.54
CA THR A 412 -20.93 -21.41 -12.30
C THR A 412 -21.81 -20.17 -12.24
N PHE A 413 -21.43 -19.09 -12.91
CA PHE A 413 -22.07 -17.78 -12.81
C PHE A 413 -23.56 -17.77 -13.24
N PRO A 414 -24.03 -18.48 -14.28
CA PRO A 414 -25.46 -18.56 -14.60
C PRO A 414 -26.33 -19.05 -13.44
N ALA A 415 -25.86 -20.06 -12.70
CA ALA A 415 -26.56 -20.56 -11.53
C ALA A 415 -26.60 -19.52 -10.39
N VAL A 416 -25.55 -18.67 -10.27
CA VAL A 416 -25.52 -17.53 -9.34
C VAL A 416 -26.56 -16.49 -9.75
N LEU A 417 -26.66 -16.15 -11.05
CA LEU A 417 -27.65 -15.20 -11.55
C LEU A 417 -29.09 -15.67 -11.32
N GLU A 418 -29.39 -16.94 -11.56
CA GLU A 418 -30.70 -17.52 -11.28
C GLU A 418 -31.05 -17.43 -9.79
N LEU A 419 -30.06 -17.69 -8.93
CA LEU A 419 -30.22 -17.56 -7.48
C LEU A 419 -30.51 -16.11 -7.08
N LEU A 420 -29.77 -15.12 -7.63
CA LEU A 420 -29.96 -13.70 -7.34
C LEU A 420 -31.33 -13.19 -7.81
N LYS A 421 -31.85 -13.69 -8.94
CA LYS A 421 -33.16 -13.30 -9.50
C LYS A 421 -34.33 -13.99 -8.80
N GLY A 422 -34.16 -15.24 -8.40
CA GLY A 422 -35.25 -16.08 -7.92
C GLY A 422 -35.43 -16.13 -6.40
N ASP A 423 -34.44 -15.71 -5.63
CA ASP A 423 -34.46 -15.85 -4.18
C ASP A 423 -34.90 -14.55 -3.47
N SER A 424 -36.07 -14.55 -2.93
CA SER A 424 -36.66 -13.39 -2.20
C SER A 424 -35.81 -12.94 -0.98
N THR A 425 -35.02 -13.85 -0.40
CA THR A 425 -34.14 -13.51 0.75
C THR A 425 -32.95 -12.66 0.36
N LEU A 426 -32.62 -12.60 -0.94
CA LEU A 426 -31.56 -11.77 -1.52
C LEU A 426 -32.11 -10.49 -2.18
N ALA A 427 -33.44 -10.32 -2.19
CA ALA A 427 -34.06 -9.15 -2.78
C ALA A 427 -33.64 -7.86 -2.07
N GLY A 428 -33.43 -6.80 -2.84
CA GLY A 428 -33.01 -5.49 -2.34
C GLY A 428 -31.53 -5.34 -2.01
N ARG A 429 -30.73 -6.38 -2.15
CA ARG A 429 -29.27 -6.31 -1.99
C ARG A 429 -28.60 -5.84 -3.27
N THR A 430 -27.45 -5.20 -3.11
CA THR A 430 -26.64 -4.66 -4.20
C THR A 430 -25.34 -5.44 -4.36
N TYR A 431 -24.98 -5.71 -5.59
CA TYR A 431 -23.80 -6.51 -5.92
C TYR A 431 -22.94 -5.80 -6.97
N ALA A 432 -21.60 -5.83 -6.78
CA ALA A 432 -20.68 -5.54 -7.85
C ALA A 432 -20.25 -6.85 -8.51
N VAL A 433 -20.21 -6.88 -9.84
CA VAL A 433 -19.71 -8.03 -10.61
C VAL A 433 -18.47 -7.60 -11.38
N ILE A 434 -17.38 -8.34 -11.20
CA ILE A 434 -16.12 -8.14 -11.93
C ILE A 434 -15.92 -9.36 -12.83
N ALA A 435 -15.98 -9.18 -14.15
CA ALA A 435 -15.69 -10.24 -15.11
C ALA A 435 -14.25 -10.10 -15.61
N ASP A 436 -13.43 -11.14 -15.41
CA ASP A 436 -12.13 -11.27 -16.06
C ASP A 436 -12.33 -11.78 -17.49
N GLU A 437 -11.46 -11.35 -18.41
CA GLU A 437 -11.53 -11.74 -19.84
C GLU A 437 -12.91 -11.47 -20.48
N ALA A 438 -13.47 -10.27 -20.29
CA ALA A 438 -14.81 -9.88 -20.76
C ALA A 438 -15.05 -10.06 -22.28
N HIS A 439 -13.98 -10.21 -23.07
CA HIS A 439 -14.05 -10.51 -24.52
C HIS A 439 -14.40 -11.97 -24.82
N SER A 440 -14.31 -12.86 -23.83
CA SER A 440 -14.61 -14.30 -23.96
C SER A 440 -16.04 -14.64 -23.53
N SER A 441 -16.80 -13.69 -23.02
CA SER A 441 -18.13 -13.88 -22.44
C SER A 441 -19.26 -13.47 -23.36
#